data_c10148cc4651e524cbc8ae6ead65626f
#
_entry.id   c10148cc4651e524cbc8ae6ead65626f
#
_cell.length_a   1.000
_cell.length_b   1.000
_cell.length_c   1.000
_cell.angle_alpha   90.00
_cell.angle_beta   90.00
_cell.angle_gamma   90.00
#
_symmetry.space_group_name_H-M   'P 1'
#
loop_
_entity.id
_entity.type
_entity.pdbx_description
1 polymer ?
#
loop_
_entity_poly.entity_id
_entity_poly.type
_entity_poly.pdbx_seq_one_letter_code
_entity_poly.pdbx_strand_id
1 'polypeptide(L)'
;MGRPVLILLDTHVVLWLAQDQQRISSRAHDAIINTREGGQGLAVSGMTLLELARLASQKRIQLTPNLEAFLREVERRFAVLPITGRICVQAFEFPVNYPKDPADRVIGATAVIEGLNLVTADQAIRRSKAVPTIW
;
A
#
# COMPACT_ATOMS: atom_id res chain seq x y z
N MET A 1 16.04 12.30 12.93
CA MET A 1 15.70 12.06 11.55
C MET A 1 15.07 10.71 11.40
N GLY A 2 13.97 10.63 10.68
CA GLY A 2 13.31 9.36 10.40
C GLY A 2 14.13 8.45 9.49
N ARG A 3 13.80 7.17 9.50
CA ARG A 3 14.40 6.21 8.58
C ARG A 3 13.96 6.52 7.16
N PRO A 4 14.83 6.34 6.14
CA PRO A 4 14.38 6.41 4.76
C PRO A 4 13.26 5.38 4.51
N VAL A 5 12.22 5.79 3.79
CA VAL A 5 11.15 4.90 3.38
C VAL A 5 11.48 4.38 1.99
N LEU A 6 11.56 3.08 1.80
CA LEU A 6 11.95 2.46 0.54
C LEU A 6 10.81 1.84 -0.23
N ILE A 7 9.81 1.31 0.44
CA ILE A 7 8.71 0.64 -0.24
C ILE A 7 7.37 1.04 0.34
N LEU A 8 6.37 1.07 -0.55
CA LEU A 8 4.97 1.35 -0.24
C LEU A 8 4.17 0.06 -0.39
N LEU A 9 3.34 -0.28 0.58
CA LEU A 9 2.51 -1.48 0.52
C LEU A 9 1.10 -1.15 0.05
N ASP A 10 0.60 -1.91 -0.93
CA ASP A 10 -0.79 -1.83 -1.33
C ASP A 10 -1.70 -2.38 -0.22
N THR A 11 -2.97 -2.00 -0.23
CA THR A 11 -3.91 -2.35 0.85
C THR A 11 -3.99 -3.85 1.11
N HIS A 12 -4.13 -4.66 0.05
CA HIS A 12 -4.24 -6.11 0.22
C HIS A 12 -2.98 -6.73 0.83
N VAL A 13 -1.81 -6.15 0.58
CA VAL A 13 -0.55 -6.64 1.17
C VAL A 13 -0.54 -6.40 2.69
N VAL A 14 -1.00 -5.22 3.12
CA VAL A 14 -1.14 -4.92 4.56
C VAL A 14 -2.07 -5.93 5.21
N LEU A 15 -3.21 -6.21 4.59
CA LEU A 15 -4.18 -7.16 5.10
C LEU A 15 -3.61 -8.57 5.18
N TRP A 16 -2.92 -9.03 4.12
CA TRP A 16 -2.34 -10.38 4.09
C TRP A 16 -1.19 -10.54 5.08
N LEU A 17 -0.39 -9.51 5.31
CA LEU A 17 0.64 -9.55 6.36
C LEU A 17 0.03 -9.83 7.73
N ALA A 18 -1.16 -9.32 7.99
CA ALA A 18 -1.84 -9.52 9.27
C ALA A 18 -2.61 -10.83 9.34
N GLN A 19 -3.19 -11.30 8.22
CA GLN A 19 -4.20 -12.37 8.26
C GLN A 19 -3.85 -13.60 7.41
N ASP A 20 -3.03 -13.46 6.36
CA ASP A 20 -2.80 -14.56 5.43
C ASP A 20 -1.48 -14.38 4.67
N GLN A 21 -0.38 -14.58 5.38
CA GLN A 21 0.96 -14.35 4.81
C GLN A 21 1.29 -15.29 3.65
N GLN A 22 0.59 -16.42 3.53
CA GLN A 22 0.82 -17.34 2.43
C GLN A 22 0.45 -16.77 1.06
N ARG A 23 -0.40 -15.76 1.03
CA ARG A 23 -0.80 -15.09 -0.22
C ARG A 23 0.26 -14.12 -0.73
N ILE A 24 1.26 -13.78 0.08
CA ILE A 24 2.33 -12.88 -0.32
C ILE A 24 3.40 -13.68 -1.05
N SER A 25 3.81 -13.24 -2.23
CA SER A 25 4.86 -13.92 -3.00
C SER A 25 6.17 -13.94 -2.22
N SER A 26 7.03 -14.91 -2.52
CA SER A 26 8.36 -14.99 -1.88
C SER A 26 9.17 -13.73 -2.13
N ARG A 27 9.11 -13.20 -3.34
CA ARG A 27 9.83 -11.97 -3.70
C ARG A 27 9.34 -10.76 -2.90
N ALA A 28 8.02 -10.60 -2.77
CA ALA A 28 7.44 -9.52 -1.97
C ALA A 28 7.77 -9.68 -0.49
N HIS A 29 7.68 -10.90 0.02
CA HIS A 29 8.03 -11.20 1.42
C HIS A 29 9.49 -10.85 1.70
N ASP A 30 10.41 -11.26 0.83
CA ASP A 30 11.83 -10.94 0.98
C ASP A 30 12.07 -9.44 0.95
N ALA A 31 11.41 -8.71 0.06
CA ALA A 31 11.56 -7.26 -0.02
C ALA A 31 11.11 -6.58 1.29
N ILE A 32 10.00 -7.03 1.85
CA ILE A 32 9.48 -6.51 3.12
C ILE A 32 10.46 -6.79 4.27
N ILE A 33 10.93 -8.02 4.38
CA ILE A 33 11.86 -8.42 5.45
C ILE A 33 13.18 -7.66 5.31
N ASN A 34 13.76 -7.60 4.10
CA ASN A 34 15.02 -6.93 3.87
C ASN A 34 14.95 -5.43 4.16
N THR A 35 13.85 -4.79 3.81
CA THR A 35 13.63 -3.37 4.10
C THR A 35 13.59 -3.15 5.61
N ARG A 36 12.87 -4.00 6.33
CA ARG A 36 12.74 -3.94 7.77
C ARG A 36 14.07 -4.17 8.47
N GLU A 37 14.80 -5.22 8.09
CA GLU A 37 16.10 -5.56 8.68
C GLU A 37 17.20 -4.55 8.35
N GLY A 38 17.08 -3.90 7.18
CA GLY A 38 18.02 -2.83 6.80
C GLY A 38 17.80 -1.52 7.56
N GLY A 39 16.86 -1.48 8.51
CA GLY A 39 16.58 -0.29 9.30
C GLY A 39 15.74 0.75 8.57
N GLN A 40 15.16 0.39 7.42
CA GLN A 40 14.35 1.29 6.62
C GLN A 40 12.87 1.05 6.86
N GLY A 41 12.05 2.09 6.63
CA GLY A 41 10.63 2.04 6.93
C GLY A 41 9.79 1.46 5.82
N LEU A 42 8.71 0.79 6.22
CA LEU A 42 7.62 0.43 5.33
C LEU A 42 6.57 1.53 5.38
N ALA A 43 5.98 1.86 4.25
CA ALA A 43 4.97 2.90 4.16
C ALA A 43 3.64 2.37 3.65
N VAL A 44 2.58 3.06 4.01
CA VAL A 44 1.25 2.89 3.42
C VAL A 44 0.69 4.26 3.07
N SER A 45 -0.21 4.31 2.10
CA SER A 45 -0.96 5.53 1.81
C SER A 45 -2.07 5.73 2.85
N GLY A 46 -2.39 6.97 3.17
CA GLY A 46 -3.60 7.28 3.94
C GLY A 46 -4.85 6.67 3.32
N MET A 47 -4.88 6.48 2.00
CA MET A 47 -5.98 5.81 1.31
C MET A 47 -6.16 4.37 1.77
N THR A 48 -5.08 3.68 2.16
CA THR A 48 -5.17 2.31 2.67
C THR A 48 -6.02 2.23 3.94
N LEU A 49 -5.89 3.21 4.84
CA LEU A 49 -6.72 3.26 6.04
C LEU A 49 -8.21 3.40 5.68
N LEU A 50 -8.52 4.28 4.74
CA LEU A 50 -9.89 4.47 4.28
C LEU A 50 -10.45 3.22 3.59
N GLU A 51 -9.65 2.58 2.75
CA GLU A 51 -10.05 1.38 2.04
C GLU A 51 -10.33 0.22 2.99
N LEU A 52 -9.47 0.01 3.98
CA LEU A 52 -9.69 -1.00 5.01
C LEU A 52 -10.99 -0.74 5.78
N ALA A 53 -11.24 0.52 6.16
CA ALA A 53 -12.47 0.91 6.84
C ALA A 53 -13.69 0.65 5.96
N ARG A 54 -13.62 0.96 4.67
CA ARG A 54 -14.71 0.72 3.73
C ARG A 54 -15.02 -0.77 3.59
N LEU A 55 -13.98 -1.59 3.41
CA LEU A 55 -14.14 -3.04 3.28
C LEU A 55 -14.74 -3.66 4.55
N ALA A 56 -14.31 -3.20 5.72
CA ALA A 56 -14.86 -3.67 6.99
C ALA A 56 -16.33 -3.24 7.15
N SER A 57 -16.67 -2.01 6.77
CA SER A 57 -18.03 -1.51 6.85
C SER A 57 -18.99 -2.27 5.93
N GLN A 58 -18.49 -2.77 4.80
CA GLN A 58 -19.23 -3.61 3.87
C GLN A 58 -19.22 -5.09 4.26
N LYS A 59 -18.65 -5.44 5.40
CA LYS A 59 -18.52 -6.81 5.90
C LYS A 59 -17.76 -7.73 4.93
N ARG A 60 -16.89 -7.17 4.09
CA ARG A 60 -16.07 -7.94 3.15
C ARG A 60 -14.80 -8.47 3.81
N ILE A 61 -14.37 -7.85 4.89
CA ILE A 61 -13.24 -8.31 5.71
C ILE A 61 -13.61 -8.16 7.18
N GLN A 62 -12.94 -8.94 8.03
CA GLN A 62 -13.06 -8.86 9.46
C GLN A 62 -11.70 -8.54 10.06
N LEU A 63 -11.61 -7.45 10.80
CA LEU A 63 -10.35 -6.98 11.40
C LEU A 63 -10.35 -7.22 12.91
N THR A 64 -9.29 -7.78 13.42
CA THR A 64 -9.15 -8.19 14.83
C THR A 64 -8.33 -7.16 15.61
N PRO A 65 -8.70 -6.83 16.84
CA PRO A 65 -9.93 -7.19 17.54
C PRO A 65 -11.16 -6.42 17.04
N ASN A 66 -10.94 -5.28 16.39
CA ASN A 66 -11.96 -4.47 15.73
C ASN A 66 -11.26 -3.50 14.76
N LEU A 67 -12.04 -2.81 13.96
CA LEU A 67 -11.51 -1.91 12.94
C LEU A 67 -10.59 -0.83 13.51
N GLU A 68 -11.05 -0.14 14.56
CA GLU A 68 -10.27 0.99 15.11
C GLU A 68 -8.92 0.55 15.65
N ALA A 69 -8.89 -0.56 16.40
CA ALA A 69 -7.65 -1.10 16.95
C ALA A 69 -6.70 -1.57 15.84
N PHE A 70 -7.24 -2.18 14.78
CA PHE A 70 -6.44 -2.61 13.65
C PHE A 70 -5.80 -1.42 12.93
N LEU A 71 -6.55 -0.36 12.68
CA LEU A 71 -6.03 0.82 12.03
C LEU A 71 -4.97 1.53 12.88
N ARG A 72 -5.14 1.59 14.19
CA ARG A 72 -4.10 2.12 15.09
C ARG A 72 -2.81 1.32 14.98
N GLU A 73 -2.91 0.01 14.87
CA GLU A 73 -1.73 -0.84 14.72
C GLU A 73 -1.02 -0.57 13.39
N VAL A 74 -1.78 -0.36 12.32
CA VAL A 74 -1.21 0.03 11.02
C VAL A 74 -0.47 1.36 11.15
N GLU A 75 -1.09 2.36 11.79
CA GLU A 75 -0.47 3.67 12.00
C GLU A 75 0.79 3.59 12.84
N ARG A 76 0.87 2.64 13.76
CA ARG A 76 2.03 2.46 14.62
C ARG A 76 3.19 1.76 13.89
N ARG A 77 2.87 0.80 13.03
CA ARG A 77 3.88 -0.05 12.37
C ARG A 77 4.42 0.52 11.07
N PHE A 78 3.64 1.34 10.39
CA PHE A 78 3.98 1.84 9.07
C PHE A 78 4.01 3.36 9.07
N ALA A 79 4.84 3.94 8.19
CA ALA A 79 4.75 5.35 7.89
C ALA A 79 3.51 5.59 7.04
N VAL A 80 2.54 6.35 7.55
CA VAL A 80 1.33 6.68 6.79
C VAL A 80 1.60 7.97 6.00
N LEU A 81 1.62 7.85 4.68
CA LEU A 81 1.88 8.99 3.80
C LEU A 81 0.57 9.71 3.47
N PRO A 82 0.53 11.03 3.65
CA PRO A 82 -0.71 11.78 3.43
C PRO A 82 -1.05 11.87 1.94
N ILE A 83 -2.34 12.06 1.66
CA ILE A 83 -2.83 12.34 0.32
C ILE A 83 -2.70 13.83 0.07
N THR A 84 -1.71 14.20 -0.74
CA THR A 84 -1.42 15.60 -1.05
C THR A 84 -2.07 16.03 -2.37
N GLY A 85 -2.07 17.35 -2.64
CA GLY A 85 -2.54 17.87 -3.93
C GLY A 85 -1.78 17.29 -5.10
N ARG A 86 -0.44 17.18 -4.98
CA ARG A 86 0.38 16.58 -6.04
C ARG A 86 0.00 15.14 -6.34
N ILE A 87 -0.26 14.35 -5.30
CA ILE A 87 -0.69 12.97 -5.44
C ILE A 87 -2.06 12.92 -6.14
N CYS A 88 -2.98 13.80 -5.77
CA CYS A 88 -4.29 13.86 -6.41
C CYS A 88 -4.19 14.17 -7.91
N VAL A 89 -3.33 15.10 -8.30
CA VAL A 89 -3.10 15.40 -9.71
C VAL A 89 -2.51 14.18 -10.43
N GLN A 90 -1.47 13.59 -9.86
CA GLN A 90 -0.84 12.40 -10.45
C GLN A 90 -1.81 11.24 -10.61
N ALA A 91 -2.76 11.08 -9.70
CA ALA A 91 -3.74 10.01 -9.73
C ALA A 91 -4.57 10.01 -11.04
N PHE A 92 -4.73 11.16 -11.68
CA PHE A 92 -5.50 11.30 -12.91
C PHE A 92 -4.62 11.46 -14.17
N GLU A 93 -3.30 11.31 -14.03
CA GLU A 93 -2.36 11.36 -15.13
C GLU A 93 -1.83 9.99 -15.57
N PHE A 94 -2.34 8.92 -14.98
CA PHE A 94 -1.96 7.56 -15.37
C PHE A 94 -2.48 7.20 -16.75
N PRO A 95 -1.76 6.30 -17.47
CA PRO A 95 -2.19 5.85 -18.78
C PRO A 95 -3.51 5.07 -18.69
N VAL A 96 -4.18 4.91 -19.83
CA VAL A 96 -5.50 4.30 -19.91
C VAL A 96 -5.53 2.85 -19.41
N ASN A 97 -4.40 2.14 -19.46
CA ASN A 97 -4.31 0.75 -18.99
C ASN A 97 -4.09 0.63 -17.48
N TYR A 98 -3.96 1.74 -16.76
CA TYR A 98 -3.92 1.73 -15.31
C TYR A 98 -5.35 1.58 -14.75
N PRO A 99 -5.54 0.85 -13.63
CA PRO A 99 -6.89 0.68 -13.06
C PRO A 99 -7.58 2.00 -12.78
N LYS A 100 -8.90 2.00 -12.94
CA LYS A 100 -9.73 3.20 -12.76
C LYS A 100 -10.17 3.43 -11.33
N ASP A 101 -10.04 2.42 -10.47
CA ASP A 101 -10.43 2.52 -9.07
C ASP A 101 -9.68 3.68 -8.38
N PRO A 102 -10.39 4.61 -7.72
CA PRO A 102 -9.73 5.75 -7.07
C PRO A 102 -8.67 5.36 -6.04
N ALA A 103 -8.90 4.31 -5.26
CA ALA A 103 -7.92 3.86 -4.28
C ALA A 103 -6.62 3.41 -4.96
N ASP A 104 -6.72 2.63 -6.04
CA ASP A 104 -5.56 2.19 -6.80
C ASP A 104 -4.80 3.37 -7.38
N ARG A 105 -5.50 4.39 -7.85
CA ARG A 105 -4.89 5.59 -8.42
C ARG A 105 -4.15 6.41 -7.37
N VAL A 106 -4.73 6.60 -6.20
CA VAL A 106 -4.10 7.36 -5.11
C VAL A 106 -2.87 6.63 -4.59
N ILE A 107 -2.96 5.32 -4.40
CA ILE A 107 -1.83 4.52 -3.91
C ILE A 107 -0.70 4.53 -4.94
N GLY A 108 -1.00 4.29 -6.22
CA GLY A 108 0.00 4.33 -7.27
C GLY A 108 0.63 5.71 -7.43
N ALA A 109 -0.17 6.77 -7.36
CA ALA A 109 0.32 8.15 -7.41
C ALA A 109 1.25 8.46 -6.25
N THR A 110 0.95 7.94 -5.05
CA THR A 110 1.82 8.09 -3.89
C THR A 110 3.20 7.48 -4.18
N ALA A 111 3.23 6.28 -4.75
CA ALA A 111 4.49 5.63 -5.11
C ALA A 111 5.30 6.48 -6.10
N VAL A 112 4.65 7.02 -7.13
CA VAL A 112 5.32 7.86 -8.14
C VAL A 112 5.87 9.13 -7.52
N ILE A 113 5.04 9.86 -6.79
CA ILE A 113 5.43 11.17 -6.23
C ILE A 113 6.53 11.01 -5.17
N GLU A 114 6.45 9.97 -4.34
CA GLU A 114 7.42 9.74 -3.27
C GLU A 114 8.64 8.93 -3.74
N GLY A 115 8.66 8.48 -4.99
CA GLY A 115 9.78 7.71 -5.55
C GLY A 115 9.95 6.34 -4.92
N LEU A 116 8.85 5.65 -4.63
CA LEU A 116 8.86 4.36 -3.95
C LEU A 116 8.45 3.23 -4.88
N ASN A 117 8.99 2.03 -4.64
CA ASN A 117 8.46 0.82 -5.25
C ASN A 117 7.16 0.43 -4.53
N LEU A 118 6.18 0.01 -5.30
CA LEU A 118 4.89 -0.45 -4.77
C LEU A 118 4.87 -1.98 -4.68
N VAL A 119 4.67 -2.51 -3.49
CA VAL A 119 4.45 -3.95 -3.30
C VAL A 119 2.97 -4.23 -3.53
N THR A 120 2.66 -4.93 -4.61
CA THR A 120 1.27 -5.20 -5.03
C THR A 120 1.17 -6.49 -5.82
N ALA A 121 0.09 -7.24 -5.57
CA ALA A 121 -0.27 -8.40 -6.36
C ALA A 121 -1.13 -8.04 -7.58
N ASP A 122 -1.62 -6.82 -7.67
CA ASP A 122 -2.55 -6.39 -8.73
C ASP A 122 -1.89 -6.48 -10.10
N GLN A 123 -2.40 -7.39 -10.94
CA GLN A 123 -1.82 -7.63 -12.26
C GLN A 123 -1.97 -6.42 -13.19
N ALA A 124 -3.09 -5.71 -13.12
CA ALA A 124 -3.32 -4.54 -13.97
C ALA A 124 -2.33 -3.42 -13.65
N ILE A 125 -2.08 -3.17 -12.37
CA ILE A 125 -1.07 -2.19 -11.95
C ILE A 125 0.31 -2.62 -12.44
N ARG A 126 0.67 -3.89 -12.24
CA ARG A 126 1.98 -4.41 -12.63
C ARG A 126 2.17 -4.35 -14.14
N ARG A 127 1.16 -4.71 -14.92
CA ARG A 127 1.22 -4.68 -16.39
C ARG A 127 1.27 -3.28 -16.97
N SER A 128 0.69 -2.31 -16.28
CA SER A 128 0.68 -0.92 -16.73
C SER A 128 2.07 -0.33 -16.86
N LYS A 129 3.01 -0.81 -16.04
CA LYS A 129 4.38 -0.29 -15.93
C LYS A 129 4.44 1.20 -15.61
N ALA A 130 3.33 1.76 -15.14
CA ALA A 130 3.25 3.17 -14.76
C ALA A 130 3.88 3.44 -13.40
N VAL A 131 4.01 2.39 -12.57
CA VAL A 131 4.58 2.44 -11.22
C VAL A 131 5.57 1.29 -11.09
N PRO A 132 6.77 1.52 -10.53
CA PRO A 132 7.67 0.38 -10.24
C PRO A 132 7.04 -0.50 -9.17
N THR A 133 6.96 -1.80 -9.44
CA THR A 133 6.28 -2.75 -8.56
C THR A 133 7.20 -3.89 -8.14
N ILE A 134 6.86 -4.49 -7.00
CA ILE A 134 7.50 -5.70 -6.48
C ILE A 134 6.40 -6.72 -6.21
N TRP A 135 6.58 -7.92 -6.79
CA TRP A 135 5.70 -9.06 -6.48
C TRP A 135 6.33 -10.39 -6.86
#